data_2fa1948a3f6e36da94e501aa60c36bf5
#
_entry.id   2fa1948a3f6e36da94e501aa60c36bf5
#
_cell.length_a   1.000
_cell.length_b   1.000
_cell.length_c   1.000
_cell.angle_alpha   90.00
_cell.angle_beta   90.00
_cell.angle_gamma   90.00
#
_symmetry.space_group_name_H-M   'P 1'
#
loop_
_entity.id
_entity.type
_entity.pdbx_description
1 polymer ?
#
loop_
_entity_poly.entity_id
_entity_poly.type
_entity_poly.pdbx_seq_one_letter_code
_entity_poly.pdbx_strand_id
1 'polypeptide(L)'
;MNSPTISPSFSALVQSFFTEHLTQQRALSSRTVAAYRDAFVLFLDFAQKRLHKPPTAFVLADITPALILAFLDHLEVDRHNAVRSRNARLAALRSFLKFAGRRDVAGLHVVEQALGVPMKRFERPMLGFLSRDEMLAVIGHPGIGWASQRDCLLMALLYNTGARVSEVIGVKVSDVVLDASACVHLHGKGRKDRSVPLWRSTVKAVRQWLKLNPDLGPASALLPNRSGEAMTRSNVTQRMALAVQVATKTMPSLENRAISPHTIRHTTAMHLLQSGVEISVIALWLGHESPTTTHQYIEADLAMKEKALARIQDPEIPARRFRATESLLEFLKNL
;
A
#
# COMPACT_ATOMS: atom_id res chain seq x y z
N MET A 1 25.58 23.22 40.16
CA MET A 1 25.59 24.22 39.07
C MET A 1 24.93 23.57 37.86
N ASN A 2 23.66 23.84 37.63
CA ASN A 2 22.95 23.34 36.43
C ASN A 2 23.36 24.22 35.23
N SER A 3 24.17 23.68 34.35
CA SER A 3 24.40 24.32 33.05
C SER A 3 23.06 24.56 32.37
N PRO A 4 22.78 25.74 31.83
CA PRO A 4 21.54 25.97 31.10
C PRO A 4 21.49 25.03 29.93
N THR A 5 20.54 24.13 29.91
CA THR A 5 20.27 23.23 28.75
C THR A 5 19.82 24.14 27.61
N ILE A 6 20.74 24.49 26.73
CA ILE A 6 20.43 25.29 25.54
C ILE A 6 19.47 24.46 24.68
N SER A 7 18.24 24.91 24.56
CA SER A 7 17.27 24.29 23.65
C SER A 7 17.86 24.25 22.22
N PRO A 8 17.81 23.07 21.56
CA PRO A 8 18.35 22.96 20.22
C PRO A 8 17.58 23.85 19.24
N SER A 9 18.29 24.46 18.29
CA SER A 9 17.61 25.24 17.25
C SER A 9 16.69 24.37 16.41
N PHE A 10 15.64 24.96 15.84
CA PHE A 10 14.71 24.26 14.94
C PHE A 10 15.44 23.55 13.80
N SER A 11 16.42 24.23 13.19
CA SER A 11 17.23 23.66 12.10
C SER A 11 18.04 22.43 12.57
N ALA A 12 18.61 22.47 13.77
CA ALA A 12 19.33 21.33 14.35
C ALA A 12 18.38 20.16 14.65
N LEU A 13 17.17 20.44 15.14
CA LEU A 13 16.14 19.41 15.34
C LEU A 13 15.72 18.74 14.02
N VAL A 14 15.49 19.52 12.95
CA VAL A 14 15.16 18.98 11.62
C VAL A 14 16.31 18.13 11.08
N GLN A 15 17.56 18.61 11.17
CA GLN A 15 18.73 17.87 10.73
C GLN A 15 18.87 16.53 11.48
N SER A 16 18.86 16.55 12.80
CA SER A 16 18.94 15.34 13.63
C SER A 16 17.77 14.39 13.38
N PHE A 17 16.58 14.91 13.10
CA PHE A 17 15.44 14.07 12.75
C PHE A 17 15.69 13.24 11.50
N PHE A 18 16.20 13.85 10.43
CA PHE A 18 16.45 13.15 9.17
C PHE A 18 17.67 12.24 9.23
N THR A 19 18.78 12.72 9.80
CA THR A 19 20.06 11.99 9.77
C THR A 19 20.14 10.92 10.86
N GLU A 20 19.82 11.26 12.10
CA GLU A 20 19.94 10.34 13.22
C GLU A 20 18.67 9.50 13.39
N HIS A 21 17.51 10.16 13.55
CA HIS A 21 16.29 9.45 13.94
C HIS A 21 15.71 8.59 12.82
N LEU A 22 15.48 9.16 11.65
CA LEU A 22 14.86 8.40 10.54
C LEU A 22 15.83 7.39 9.93
N THR A 23 17.09 7.81 9.72
CA THR A 23 18.06 7.01 8.96
C THR A 23 18.80 6.01 9.85
N GLN A 24 19.41 6.47 10.96
CA GLN A 24 20.23 5.60 11.81
C GLN A 24 19.39 4.80 12.82
N GLN A 25 18.57 5.49 13.64
CA GLN A 25 17.85 4.81 14.74
C GLN A 25 16.66 3.98 14.24
N ARG A 26 15.89 4.50 13.29
CA ARG A 26 14.72 3.79 12.75
C ARG A 26 14.99 3.00 11.48
N ALA A 27 16.15 3.18 10.87
CA ALA A 27 16.56 2.52 9.62
C ALA A 27 15.42 2.52 8.56
N LEU A 28 14.73 3.66 8.39
CA LEU A 28 13.63 3.77 7.45
C LEU A 28 14.17 3.68 6.02
N SER A 29 13.35 3.16 5.11
CA SER A 29 13.72 3.08 3.70
C SER A 29 13.97 4.47 3.12
N SER A 30 14.91 4.58 2.17
CA SER A 30 15.23 5.83 1.45
C SER A 30 13.96 6.49 0.87
N ARG A 31 13.00 5.68 0.39
CA ARG A 31 11.72 6.18 -0.13
C ARG A 31 10.86 6.83 0.96
N THR A 32 10.85 6.29 2.18
CA THR A 32 10.10 6.88 3.30
C THR A 32 10.75 8.19 3.73
N VAL A 33 12.08 8.20 3.81
CA VAL A 33 12.85 9.42 4.12
C VAL A 33 12.60 10.49 3.06
N ALA A 34 12.61 10.13 1.77
CA ALA A 34 12.30 11.05 0.68
C ALA A 34 10.87 11.62 0.78
N ALA A 35 9.88 10.78 1.06
CA ALA A 35 8.49 11.24 1.23
C ALA A 35 8.34 12.22 2.41
N TYR A 36 9.07 12.00 3.50
CA TYR A 36 9.10 12.92 4.64
C TYR A 36 9.81 14.22 4.28
N ARG A 37 10.97 14.13 3.58
CA ARG A 37 11.67 15.31 3.08
C ARG A 37 10.76 16.18 2.21
N ASP A 38 10.07 15.58 1.26
CA ASP A 38 9.18 16.30 0.35
C ASP A 38 8.01 16.97 1.11
N ALA A 39 7.49 16.32 2.18
CA ALA A 39 6.50 16.94 3.04
C ALA A 39 7.06 18.15 3.80
N PHE A 40 8.32 18.07 4.26
CA PHE A 40 9.00 19.15 4.96
C PHE A 40 9.33 20.32 4.03
N VAL A 41 9.82 20.07 2.84
CA VAL A 41 10.09 21.13 1.85
C VAL A 41 8.81 21.93 1.60
N LEU A 42 7.69 21.24 1.32
CA LEU A 42 6.40 21.90 1.10
C LEU A 42 5.90 22.69 2.31
N PHE A 43 6.09 22.13 3.51
CA PHE A 43 5.67 22.81 4.74
C PHE A 43 6.52 24.05 5.03
N LEU A 44 7.84 23.94 4.90
CA LEU A 44 8.75 25.07 5.17
C LEU A 44 8.59 26.20 4.16
N ASP A 45 8.38 25.87 2.87
CA ASP A 45 8.08 26.87 1.83
C ASP A 45 6.75 27.61 2.12
N PHE A 46 5.72 26.88 2.54
CA PHE A 46 4.46 27.47 2.95
C PHE A 46 4.61 28.35 4.19
N ALA A 47 5.27 27.83 5.23
CA ALA A 47 5.48 28.52 6.50
C ALA A 47 6.31 29.80 6.32
N GLN A 48 7.37 29.77 5.49
CA GLN A 48 8.16 30.95 5.16
C GLN A 48 7.29 32.07 4.60
N LYS A 49 6.43 31.78 3.65
CA LYS A 49 5.51 32.74 3.05
C LYS A 49 4.50 33.28 4.08
N ARG A 50 3.99 32.40 4.93
CA ARG A 50 2.95 32.76 5.91
C ARG A 50 3.46 33.55 7.10
N LEU A 51 4.67 33.24 7.55
CA LEU A 51 5.31 33.87 8.71
C LEU A 51 6.24 35.04 8.35
N HIS A 52 6.50 35.26 7.05
CA HIS A 52 7.40 36.29 6.54
C HIS A 52 8.82 36.22 7.14
N LYS A 53 9.32 35.00 7.43
CA LYS A 53 10.66 34.76 7.93
C LYS A 53 11.29 33.51 7.31
N PRO A 54 12.63 33.50 7.13
CA PRO A 54 13.31 32.34 6.52
C PRO A 54 13.23 31.10 7.45
N PRO A 55 13.24 29.87 6.90
CA PRO A 55 13.22 28.63 7.69
C PRO A 55 14.33 28.51 8.71
N THR A 56 15.49 29.13 8.47
CA THR A 56 16.62 29.19 9.40
C THR A 56 16.33 29.98 10.68
N ALA A 57 15.36 30.89 10.63
CA ALA A 57 14.93 31.70 11.76
C ALA A 57 13.73 31.10 12.51
N PHE A 58 13.21 29.95 12.08
CA PHE A 58 12.11 29.28 12.75
C PHE A 58 12.53 28.77 14.12
N VAL A 59 11.57 28.80 15.04
CA VAL A 59 11.64 28.15 16.35
C VAL A 59 10.49 27.14 16.47
N LEU A 60 10.60 26.18 17.37
CA LEU A 60 9.57 25.14 17.52
C LEU A 60 8.20 25.74 17.87
N ALA A 61 8.19 26.86 18.58
CA ALA A 61 6.97 27.63 18.94
C ALA A 61 6.21 28.20 17.72
N ASP A 62 6.86 28.35 16.55
CA ASP A 62 6.18 28.79 15.33
C ASP A 62 5.26 27.70 14.75
N ILE A 63 5.50 26.44 15.06
CA ILE A 63 4.78 25.30 14.48
C ILE A 63 3.45 25.08 15.23
N THR A 64 2.62 26.10 15.19
CA THR A 64 1.32 26.12 15.85
C THR A 64 0.28 25.21 15.15
N PRO A 65 -0.78 24.76 15.85
CA PRO A 65 -1.93 24.11 15.23
C PRO A 65 -2.52 24.90 14.06
N ALA A 66 -2.64 26.22 14.23
CA ALA A 66 -3.18 27.11 13.20
C ALA A 66 -2.32 27.12 11.92
N LEU A 67 -0.99 27.15 12.05
CA LEU A 67 -0.09 27.08 10.90
C LEU A 67 -0.21 25.72 10.18
N ILE A 68 -0.26 24.62 10.95
CA ILE A 68 -0.43 23.28 10.38
C ILE A 68 -1.76 23.15 9.66
N LEU A 69 -2.87 23.62 10.24
CA LEU A 69 -4.19 23.58 9.61
C LEU A 69 -4.19 24.39 8.32
N ALA A 70 -3.68 25.62 8.34
CA ALA A 70 -3.56 26.46 7.14
C ALA A 70 -2.72 25.80 6.03
N PHE A 71 -1.62 25.10 6.40
CA PHE A 71 -0.85 24.31 5.44
C PHE A 71 -1.66 23.17 4.84
N LEU A 72 -2.42 22.46 5.67
CA LEU A 72 -3.23 21.33 5.21
C LEU A 72 -4.37 21.79 4.29
N ASP A 73 -4.96 22.96 4.56
CA ASP A 73 -5.97 23.57 3.71
C ASP A 73 -5.34 24.02 2.37
N HIS A 74 -4.15 24.64 2.41
CA HIS A 74 -3.38 24.95 1.19
C HIS A 74 -3.12 23.71 0.34
N LEU A 75 -2.80 22.56 0.95
CA LEU A 75 -2.61 21.32 0.20
C LEU A 75 -3.89 20.87 -0.52
N GLU A 76 -5.04 21.01 0.11
CA GLU A 76 -6.33 20.57 -0.46
C GLU A 76 -6.87 21.58 -1.49
N VAL A 77 -6.90 22.87 -1.14
CA VAL A 77 -7.53 23.92 -1.95
C VAL A 77 -6.63 24.37 -3.09
N ASP A 78 -5.40 24.80 -2.78
CA ASP A 78 -4.53 25.41 -3.79
C ASP A 78 -3.77 24.38 -4.62
N ARG A 79 -3.43 23.24 -4.02
CA ARG A 79 -2.65 22.18 -4.67
C ARG A 79 -3.48 20.97 -5.10
N HIS A 80 -4.78 20.98 -4.85
CA HIS A 80 -5.73 19.91 -5.22
C HIS A 80 -5.30 18.51 -4.77
N ASN A 81 -4.67 18.41 -3.59
CA ASN A 81 -4.23 17.15 -3.07
C ASN A 81 -5.43 16.36 -2.48
N ALA A 82 -5.48 15.06 -2.80
CA ALA A 82 -6.42 14.17 -2.14
C ALA A 82 -6.17 14.10 -0.62
N VAL A 83 -7.24 13.87 0.16
CA VAL A 83 -7.18 13.76 1.64
C VAL A 83 -6.14 12.76 2.11
N ARG A 84 -5.95 11.64 1.41
CA ARG A 84 -4.91 10.66 1.70
C ARG A 84 -3.50 11.27 1.63
N SER A 85 -3.22 12.08 0.63
CA SER A 85 -1.91 12.75 0.46
C SER A 85 -1.70 13.82 1.54
N ARG A 86 -2.76 14.60 1.83
CA ARG A 86 -2.78 15.56 2.94
C ARG A 86 -2.44 14.88 4.27
N ASN A 87 -3.09 13.78 4.59
CA ASN A 87 -2.86 13.02 5.82
C ASN A 87 -1.46 12.41 5.90
N ALA A 88 -0.89 11.96 4.77
CA ALA A 88 0.48 11.45 4.73
C ALA A 88 1.51 12.55 5.10
N ARG A 89 1.28 13.80 4.65
CA ARG A 89 2.14 14.93 5.01
C ARG A 89 1.98 15.32 6.48
N LEU A 90 0.74 15.32 6.99
CA LEU A 90 0.50 15.51 8.44
C LEU A 90 1.20 14.42 9.27
N ALA A 91 1.21 13.17 8.82
CA ALA A 91 1.91 12.09 9.51
C ALA A 91 3.43 12.33 9.60
N ALA A 92 4.04 12.89 8.55
CA ALA A 92 5.46 13.28 8.57
C ALA A 92 5.73 14.38 9.61
N LEU A 93 4.91 15.42 9.62
CA LEU A 93 5.01 16.51 10.61
C LEU A 93 4.79 16.01 12.05
N ARG A 94 3.79 15.17 12.28
CA ARG A 94 3.54 14.57 13.61
C ARG A 94 4.70 13.67 14.07
N SER A 95 5.35 12.97 13.16
CA SER A 95 6.54 12.17 13.49
C SER A 95 7.69 13.03 13.97
N PHE A 96 7.93 14.17 13.32
CA PHE A 96 8.91 15.16 13.73
C PHE A 96 8.55 15.81 15.08
N LEU A 97 7.31 16.26 15.24
CA LEU A 97 6.85 16.88 16.49
C LEU A 97 7.07 15.96 17.69
N LYS A 98 6.75 14.67 17.55
CA LYS A 98 7.02 13.66 18.59
C LYS A 98 8.51 13.51 18.90
N PHE A 99 9.36 13.61 17.89
CA PHE A 99 10.81 13.58 18.06
C PHE A 99 11.32 14.86 18.74
N ALA A 100 10.86 16.03 18.27
CA ALA A 100 11.26 17.34 18.79
C ALA A 100 10.85 17.53 20.25
N GLY A 101 9.61 17.18 20.62
CA GLY A 101 9.11 17.31 21.99
C GLY A 101 9.87 16.48 23.04
N ARG A 102 10.58 15.41 22.60
CA ARG A 102 11.47 14.63 23.49
C ARG A 102 12.85 15.28 23.68
N ARG A 103 13.22 16.21 22.82
CA ARG A 103 14.55 16.88 22.81
C ARG A 103 14.49 18.34 23.25
N ASP A 104 13.35 18.96 23.11
CA ASP A 104 13.10 20.35 23.53
C ASP A 104 11.89 20.40 24.49
N VAL A 105 12.18 20.36 25.78
CA VAL A 105 11.17 20.41 26.84
C VAL A 105 10.45 21.75 26.87
N ALA A 106 11.14 22.85 26.54
CA ALA A 106 10.56 24.20 26.52
C ALA A 106 9.45 24.31 25.43
N GLY A 107 9.61 23.60 24.31
CA GLY A 107 8.62 23.55 23.22
C GLY A 107 7.49 22.53 23.41
N LEU A 108 7.50 21.73 24.47
CA LEU A 108 6.59 20.59 24.61
C LEU A 108 5.11 20.98 24.54
N HIS A 109 4.72 22.09 25.15
CA HIS A 109 3.32 22.56 25.13
C HIS A 109 2.83 22.83 23.70
N VAL A 110 3.63 23.50 22.88
CA VAL A 110 3.28 23.76 21.48
C VAL A 110 3.23 22.46 20.67
N VAL A 111 4.17 21.55 20.94
CA VAL A 111 4.20 20.23 20.31
C VAL A 111 2.92 19.44 20.61
N GLU A 112 2.47 19.41 21.86
CA GLU A 112 1.25 18.71 22.26
C GLU A 112 0.02 19.28 21.57
N GLN A 113 -0.11 20.60 21.54
CA GLN A 113 -1.18 21.27 20.82
C GLN A 113 -1.16 20.92 19.32
N ALA A 114 0.02 20.98 18.70
CA ALA A 114 0.19 20.67 17.26
C ALA A 114 -0.11 19.20 16.95
N LEU A 115 0.22 18.27 17.86
CA LEU A 115 -0.14 16.86 17.74
C LEU A 115 -1.65 16.61 17.84
N GLY A 116 -2.41 17.54 18.42
CA GLY A 116 -3.87 17.52 18.50
C GLY A 116 -4.56 17.71 17.12
N VAL A 117 -3.88 18.25 16.10
CA VAL A 117 -4.46 18.40 14.76
C VAL A 117 -4.90 17.05 14.20
N PRO A 118 -6.21 16.81 13.89
CA PRO A 118 -6.70 15.49 13.54
C PRO A 118 -6.38 15.11 12.09
N MET A 119 -6.28 13.80 11.86
CA MET A 119 -6.34 13.25 10.51
C MET A 119 -7.76 13.37 9.97
N LYS A 120 -7.91 13.84 8.74
CA LYS A 120 -9.21 13.92 8.08
C LYS A 120 -9.68 12.53 7.69
N ARG A 121 -10.94 12.19 7.98
CA ARG A 121 -11.55 10.95 7.51
C ARG A 121 -11.71 10.99 6.00
N PHE A 122 -11.57 9.88 5.35
CA PHE A 122 -11.83 9.73 3.92
C PHE A 122 -12.35 8.33 3.64
N GLU A 123 -13.23 8.25 2.68
CA GLU A 123 -13.72 6.97 2.21
C GLU A 123 -12.60 6.20 1.50
N ARG A 124 -12.51 4.93 1.81
CA ARG A 124 -11.67 4.00 1.07
C ARG A 124 -12.57 3.25 0.11
N PRO A 125 -12.57 3.59 -1.18
CA PRO A 125 -13.34 2.82 -2.13
C PRO A 125 -12.92 1.35 -2.04
N MET A 126 -13.89 0.45 -2.01
CA MET A 126 -13.60 -0.98 -2.09
C MET A 126 -12.88 -1.23 -3.41
N LEU A 127 -11.67 -1.77 -3.32
CA LEU A 127 -10.93 -2.19 -4.50
C LEU A 127 -11.69 -3.36 -5.12
N GLY A 128 -12.21 -3.16 -6.33
CA GLY A 128 -12.76 -4.26 -7.10
C GLY A 128 -11.69 -5.31 -7.35
N PHE A 129 -12.08 -6.57 -7.41
CA PHE A 129 -11.20 -7.66 -7.82
C PHE A 129 -11.67 -8.24 -9.15
N LEU A 130 -10.79 -8.93 -9.85
CA LEU A 130 -11.09 -9.60 -11.11
C LEU A 130 -11.77 -10.93 -10.84
N SER A 131 -12.71 -11.31 -11.68
CA SER A 131 -13.21 -12.69 -11.70
C SER A 131 -12.09 -13.64 -12.16
N ARG A 132 -12.31 -14.94 -12.00
CA ARG A 132 -11.35 -15.95 -12.45
C ARG A 132 -11.15 -15.89 -13.98
N ASP A 133 -12.23 -15.70 -14.72
CA ASP A 133 -12.18 -15.64 -16.18
C ASP A 133 -11.52 -14.36 -16.67
N GLU A 134 -11.81 -13.22 -16.06
CA GLU A 134 -11.10 -11.96 -16.31
C GLU A 134 -9.60 -12.07 -16.05
N MET A 135 -9.22 -12.73 -14.95
CA MET A 135 -7.80 -12.91 -14.63
C MET A 135 -7.10 -13.84 -15.62
N LEU A 136 -7.78 -14.91 -16.06
CA LEU A 136 -7.28 -15.81 -17.10
C LEU A 136 -7.14 -15.10 -18.44
N ALA A 137 -8.07 -14.22 -18.81
CA ALA A 137 -7.98 -13.41 -20.02
C ALA A 137 -6.76 -12.46 -19.97
N VAL A 138 -6.48 -11.85 -18.83
CA VAL A 138 -5.29 -10.97 -18.65
C VAL A 138 -3.99 -11.78 -18.73
N ILE A 139 -3.93 -12.98 -18.16
CA ILE A 139 -2.76 -13.86 -18.22
C ILE A 139 -2.61 -14.47 -19.62
N GLY A 140 -3.70 -14.97 -20.16
CA GLY A 140 -3.74 -15.82 -21.35
C GLY A 140 -3.55 -15.08 -22.67
N HIS A 141 -3.08 -13.83 -22.65
CA HIS A 141 -2.83 -13.06 -23.84
C HIS A 141 -1.40 -13.31 -24.39
N PRO A 142 -1.21 -14.34 -25.19
CA PRO A 142 0.06 -14.57 -25.86
C PRO A 142 0.10 -13.74 -27.13
N GLY A 143 0.68 -12.54 -27.05
CA GLY A 143 1.22 -11.95 -28.26
C GLY A 143 2.35 -12.83 -28.78
N ILE A 144 2.73 -12.65 -30.03
CA ILE A 144 3.85 -13.34 -30.65
C ILE A 144 5.16 -12.67 -30.17
N GLY A 145 6.08 -13.45 -29.59
CA GLY A 145 7.44 -13.02 -29.31
C GLY A 145 7.85 -13.01 -27.84
N TRP A 146 9.12 -12.79 -27.62
CA TRP A 146 9.80 -12.86 -26.35
C TRP A 146 9.15 -12.00 -25.24
N ALA A 147 8.86 -10.72 -25.55
CA ALA A 147 8.28 -9.81 -24.56
C ALA A 147 6.89 -10.25 -24.10
N SER A 148 6.09 -10.83 -25.00
CA SER A 148 4.77 -11.32 -24.66
C SER A 148 4.82 -12.54 -23.75
N GLN A 149 5.73 -13.46 -23.99
CA GLN A 149 5.90 -14.64 -23.13
C GLN A 149 6.38 -14.25 -21.73
N ARG A 150 7.33 -13.29 -21.65
CA ARG A 150 7.73 -12.70 -20.36
C ARG A 150 6.55 -12.08 -19.63
N ASP A 151 5.73 -11.32 -20.33
CA ASP A 151 4.61 -10.61 -19.72
C ASP A 151 3.51 -11.57 -19.26
N CYS A 152 3.23 -12.64 -19.99
CA CYS A 152 2.33 -13.71 -19.55
C CYS A 152 2.85 -14.35 -18.26
N LEU A 153 4.15 -14.65 -18.20
CA LEU A 153 4.76 -15.21 -16.99
C LEU A 153 4.73 -14.21 -15.82
N LEU A 154 4.97 -12.92 -16.09
CA LEU A 154 4.85 -11.86 -15.09
C LEU A 154 3.43 -11.82 -14.49
N MET A 155 2.39 -11.84 -15.32
CA MET A 155 1.00 -11.84 -14.85
C MET A 155 0.65 -13.11 -14.08
N ALA A 156 1.12 -14.27 -14.56
CA ALA A 156 0.93 -15.54 -13.87
C ALA A 156 1.61 -15.57 -12.49
N LEU A 157 2.83 -15.05 -12.36
CA LEU A 157 3.54 -14.95 -11.09
C LEU A 157 2.86 -13.96 -10.14
N LEU A 158 2.45 -12.79 -10.63
CA LEU A 158 1.72 -11.80 -9.82
C LEU A 158 0.43 -12.42 -9.24
N TYR A 159 -0.32 -13.14 -10.06
CA TYR A 159 -1.57 -13.78 -9.63
C TYR A 159 -1.34 -15.00 -8.73
N ASN A 160 -0.41 -15.90 -9.07
CA ASN A 160 -0.12 -17.07 -8.24
C ASN A 160 0.34 -16.67 -6.84
N THR A 161 1.22 -15.67 -6.76
CA THR A 161 1.88 -15.32 -5.50
C THR A 161 1.22 -14.20 -4.73
N GLY A 162 0.41 -13.38 -5.40
CA GLY A 162 -0.08 -12.13 -4.85
C GLY A 162 1.04 -11.17 -4.41
N ALA A 163 2.24 -11.33 -4.94
CA ALA A 163 3.42 -10.55 -4.55
C ALA A 163 3.30 -9.08 -4.91
N ARG A 164 4.04 -8.24 -4.17
CA ARG A 164 4.20 -6.83 -4.57
C ARG A 164 5.06 -6.74 -5.82
N VAL A 165 4.80 -5.71 -6.66
CA VAL A 165 5.62 -5.50 -7.88
C VAL A 165 7.11 -5.54 -7.58
N SER A 166 7.54 -4.87 -6.52
CA SER A 166 8.95 -4.83 -6.15
C SER A 166 9.54 -6.19 -5.74
N GLU A 167 8.72 -7.10 -5.26
CA GLU A 167 9.12 -8.47 -4.93
C GLU A 167 9.27 -9.27 -6.22
N VAL A 168 8.29 -9.23 -7.13
CA VAL A 168 8.33 -10.00 -8.39
C VAL A 168 9.45 -9.55 -9.32
N ILE A 169 9.68 -8.25 -9.49
CA ILE A 169 10.77 -7.76 -10.34
C ILE A 169 12.16 -8.03 -9.76
N GLY A 170 12.25 -8.27 -8.45
CA GLY A 170 13.48 -8.63 -7.77
C GLY A 170 13.79 -10.12 -7.75
N VAL A 171 12.88 -10.97 -8.24
CA VAL A 171 13.09 -12.42 -8.28
C VAL A 171 14.21 -12.77 -9.25
N LYS A 172 15.18 -13.54 -8.76
CA LYS A 172 16.26 -14.13 -9.55
C LYS A 172 15.90 -15.55 -9.98
N VAL A 173 16.60 -16.08 -10.94
CA VAL A 173 16.43 -17.47 -11.36
C VAL A 173 16.69 -18.42 -10.19
N SER A 174 17.69 -18.14 -9.34
CA SER A 174 18.00 -18.90 -8.13
C SER A 174 16.91 -18.91 -7.06
N ASP A 175 15.99 -17.93 -7.11
CA ASP A 175 14.89 -17.84 -6.12
C ASP A 175 13.72 -18.77 -6.48
N VAL A 176 13.77 -19.45 -7.62
CA VAL A 176 12.70 -20.32 -8.08
C VAL A 176 13.12 -21.79 -7.98
N VAL A 177 12.41 -22.52 -7.16
CA VAL A 177 12.55 -23.97 -7.01
C VAL A 177 11.52 -24.66 -7.89
N LEU A 178 11.95 -25.56 -8.77
CA LEU A 178 11.09 -26.18 -9.79
C LEU A 178 10.97 -27.72 -9.63
N ASP A 179 11.43 -28.27 -8.52
CA ASP A 179 11.32 -29.69 -8.19
C ASP A 179 9.94 -30.06 -7.63
N ALA A 180 9.87 -31.16 -6.87
CA ALA A 180 8.62 -31.68 -6.30
C ALA A 180 7.88 -30.68 -5.38
N SER A 181 8.59 -29.77 -4.73
CA SER A 181 8.05 -28.72 -3.85
C SER A 181 8.19 -27.34 -4.48
N ALA A 182 7.75 -27.22 -5.74
CA ALA A 182 7.92 -26.03 -6.53
C ALA A 182 7.41 -24.77 -5.82
N CYS A 183 8.31 -23.80 -5.62
CA CYS A 183 8.01 -22.54 -4.96
C CYS A 183 8.88 -21.39 -5.49
N VAL A 184 8.53 -20.18 -5.11
CA VAL A 184 9.34 -18.99 -5.33
C VAL A 184 9.64 -18.31 -3.99
N HIS A 185 10.89 -17.94 -3.80
CA HIS A 185 11.36 -17.17 -2.65
C HIS A 185 11.20 -15.68 -2.97
N LEU A 186 10.42 -14.97 -2.16
CA LEU A 186 10.13 -13.56 -2.34
C LEU A 186 10.79 -12.76 -1.21
N HIS A 187 11.60 -11.78 -1.60
CA HIS A 187 12.31 -10.91 -0.68
C HIS A 187 11.52 -9.63 -0.43
N GLY A 188 10.92 -9.53 0.75
CA GLY A 188 10.07 -8.43 1.16
C GLY A 188 10.80 -7.25 1.79
N LYS A 189 10.08 -6.16 2.03
CA LYS A 189 10.59 -5.00 2.77
C LYS A 189 10.92 -5.41 4.21
N GLY A 190 12.10 -4.97 4.71
CA GLY A 190 12.50 -5.22 6.10
C GLY A 190 13.03 -6.64 6.35
N ARG A 191 13.63 -7.29 5.34
CA ARG A 191 14.18 -8.67 5.41
C ARG A 191 13.13 -9.73 5.74
N LYS A 192 11.89 -9.50 5.34
CA LYS A 192 10.79 -10.47 5.50
C LYS A 192 10.71 -11.30 4.23
N ASP A 193 11.41 -12.42 4.25
CA ASP A 193 11.39 -13.37 3.16
C ASP A 193 10.26 -14.37 3.37
N ARG A 194 9.68 -14.84 2.26
CA ARG A 194 8.68 -15.91 2.29
C ARG A 194 8.76 -16.74 1.03
N SER A 195 8.42 -18.00 1.17
CA SER A 195 8.28 -18.95 0.07
C SER A 195 6.81 -19.10 -0.27
N VAL A 196 6.48 -19.00 -1.54
CA VAL A 196 5.11 -19.19 -2.03
C VAL A 196 5.09 -20.36 -3.01
N PRO A 197 4.24 -21.37 -2.79
CA PRO A 197 4.13 -22.49 -3.71
C PRO A 197 3.61 -22.06 -5.07
N LEU A 198 4.08 -22.73 -6.12
CA LEU A 198 3.69 -22.43 -7.49
C LEU A 198 2.71 -23.49 -8.02
N TRP A 199 1.69 -23.02 -8.72
CA TRP A 199 0.79 -23.89 -9.48
C TRP A 199 1.55 -24.64 -10.56
N ARG A 200 1.12 -25.84 -10.91
CA ARG A 200 1.71 -26.65 -12.00
C ARG A 200 1.80 -25.90 -13.32
N SER A 201 0.79 -25.08 -13.65
CA SER A 201 0.77 -24.22 -14.83
C SER A 201 1.86 -23.15 -14.80
N THR A 202 2.07 -22.50 -13.64
CA THR A 202 3.13 -21.50 -13.43
C THR A 202 4.52 -22.14 -13.54
N VAL A 203 4.71 -23.30 -12.92
CA VAL A 203 5.97 -24.10 -13.05
C VAL A 203 6.27 -24.43 -14.53
N LYS A 204 5.25 -24.87 -15.28
CA LYS A 204 5.40 -25.16 -16.71
C LYS A 204 5.81 -23.91 -17.49
N ALA A 205 5.17 -22.78 -17.19
CA ALA A 205 5.50 -21.50 -17.83
C ALA A 205 6.93 -21.03 -17.50
N VAL A 206 7.37 -21.15 -16.25
CA VAL A 206 8.77 -20.83 -15.85
C VAL A 206 9.76 -21.74 -16.57
N ARG A 207 9.53 -23.06 -16.61
CA ARG A 207 10.41 -23.99 -17.33
C ARG A 207 10.51 -23.66 -18.82
N GLN A 208 9.39 -23.34 -19.46
CA GLN A 208 9.37 -22.91 -20.87
C GLN A 208 10.16 -21.61 -21.06
N TRP A 209 9.96 -20.64 -20.15
CA TRP A 209 10.68 -19.37 -20.18
C TRP A 209 12.20 -19.56 -20.06
N LEU A 210 12.66 -20.35 -19.09
CA LEU A 210 14.09 -20.63 -18.91
C LEU A 210 14.69 -21.40 -20.10
N LYS A 211 13.91 -22.32 -20.71
CA LYS A 211 14.35 -23.01 -21.92
C LYS A 211 14.54 -22.08 -23.12
N LEU A 212 13.72 -21.05 -23.23
CA LEU A 212 13.80 -20.03 -24.28
C LEU A 212 14.88 -18.96 -24.00
N ASN A 213 15.38 -18.92 -22.79
CA ASN A 213 16.40 -17.94 -22.35
C ASN A 213 17.54 -18.67 -21.65
N PRO A 214 18.32 -19.50 -22.35
CA PRO A 214 19.38 -20.32 -21.75
C PRO A 214 20.52 -19.50 -21.12
N ASP A 215 20.66 -18.23 -21.51
CA ASP A 215 21.68 -17.30 -20.99
C ASP A 215 21.33 -16.73 -19.60
N LEU A 216 20.13 -16.98 -19.09
CA LEU A 216 19.74 -16.58 -17.74
C LEU A 216 20.41 -17.46 -16.69
N GLY A 217 21.50 -16.99 -16.12
CA GLY A 217 22.19 -17.65 -15.01
C GLY A 217 21.44 -17.48 -13.67
N PRO A 218 21.86 -18.19 -12.62
CA PRO A 218 21.19 -18.16 -11.31
C PRO A 218 21.03 -16.77 -10.69
N ALA A 219 21.98 -15.86 -10.91
CA ALA A 219 21.96 -14.48 -10.41
C ALA A 219 21.17 -13.50 -11.28
N SER A 220 20.76 -13.93 -12.49
CA SER A 220 20.00 -13.09 -13.42
C SER A 220 18.59 -12.84 -12.90
N ALA A 221 18.02 -11.67 -13.22
CA ALA A 221 16.60 -11.42 -13.01
C ALA A 221 15.76 -12.46 -13.77
N LEU A 222 14.77 -13.08 -13.11
CA LEU A 222 13.89 -14.06 -13.75
C LEU A 222 13.11 -13.42 -14.92
N LEU A 223 12.72 -12.16 -14.76
CA LEU A 223 11.93 -11.39 -15.73
C LEU A 223 12.73 -10.13 -16.14
N PRO A 224 13.76 -10.29 -17.00
CA PRO A 224 14.57 -9.15 -17.40
C PRO A 224 13.81 -8.22 -18.38
N ASN A 225 14.30 -6.99 -18.49
CA ASN A 225 13.97 -6.10 -19.58
C ASN A 225 14.76 -6.50 -20.86
N ARG A 226 14.63 -5.72 -21.94
CA ARG A 226 15.35 -6.00 -23.20
C ARG A 226 16.88 -5.87 -23.08
N SER A 227 17.37 -5.17 -22.06
CA SER A 227 18.81 -5.01 -21.81
C SER A 227 19.37 -6.05 -20.83
N GLY A 228 18.59 -7.08 -20.45
CA GLY A 228 18.99 -8.09 -19.48
C GLY A 228 18.86 -7.70 -18.01
N GLU A 229 18.48 -6.44 -17.71
CA GLU A 229 18.34 -5.90 -16.37
C GLU A 229 16.93 -6.17 -15.79
N ALA A 230 16.79 -6.08 -14.48
CA ALA A 230 15.49 -6.19 -13.84
C ALA A 230 14.49 -5.14 -14.36
N MET A 231 13.23 -5.50 -14.51
CA MET A 231 12.16 -4.57 -14.86
C MET A 231 11.99 -3.49 -13.80
N THR A 232 11.52 -2.31 -14.22
CA THR A 232 11.08 -1.26 -13.30
C THR A 232 9.59 -1.43 -12.95
N ARG A 233 9.14 -0.79 -11.88
CA ARG A 233 7.70 -0.74 -11.55
C ARG A 233 6.87 -0.11 -12.65
N SER A 234 7.39 0.93 -13.29
CA SER A 234 6.74 1.60 -14.43
C SER A 234 6.59 0.65 -15.61
N ASN A 235 7.64 -0.13 -15.93
CA ASN A 235 7.54 -1.16 -16.97
C ASN A 235 6.42 -2.17 -16.67
N VAL A 236 6.36 -2.70 -15.44
CA VAL A 236 5.30 -3.66 -15.07
C VAL A 236 3.92 -3.06 -15.23
N THR A 237 3.71 -1.82 -14.75
CA THR A 237 2.42 -1.13 -14.88
C THR A 237 2.02 -0.95 -16.35
N GLN A 238 2.97 -0.55 -17.19
CA GLN A 238 2.74 -0.39 -18.63
C GLN A 238 2.41 -1.73 -19.31
N ARG A 239 3.18 -2.80 -19.00
CA ARG A 239 2.93 -4.14 -19.56
C ARG A 239 1.58 -4.69 -19.15
N MET A 240 1.19 -4.45 -17.90
CA MET A 240 -0.13 -4.81 -17.40
C MET A 240 -1.25 -4.05 -18.12
N ALA A 241 -1.11 -2.74 -18.29
CA ALA A 241 -2.10 -1.95 -19.03
C ALA A 241 -2.32 -2.49 -20.46
N LEU A 242 -1.23 -2.87 -21.14
CA LEU A 242 -1.30 -3.51 -22.46
C LEU A 242 -2.01 -4.88 -22.41
N ALA A 243 -1.70 -5.71 -21.41
CA ALA A 243 -2.35 -7.01 -21.26
C ALA A 243 -3.87 -6.87 -21.01
N VAL A 244 -4.26 -5.91 -20.15
CA VAL A 244 -5.67 -5.59 -19.90
C VAL A 244 -6.35 -5.07 -21.16
N GLN A 245 -5.73 -4.14 -21.88
CA GLN A 245 -6.27 -3.60 -23.15
C GLN A 245 -6.57 -4.69 -24.17
N VAL A 246 -5.72 -5.69 -24.22
CA VAL A 246 -5.96 -6.81 -25.16
C VAL A 246 -7.00 -7.76 -24.62
N ALA A 247 -6.99 -8.06 -23.31
CA ALA A 247 -8.02 -8.88 -22.68
C ALA A 247 -9.42 -8.27 -22.81
N THR A 248 -9.54 -6.95 -22.84
CA THR A 248 -10.82 -6.23 -23.03
C THR A 248 -11.52 -6.62 -24.34
N LYS A 249 -10.76 -7.02 -25.38
CA LYS A 249 -11.36 -7.47 -26.66
C LYS A 249 -12.20 -8.74 -26.50
N THR A 250 -11.86 -9.60 -25.57
CA THR A 250 -12.55 -10.86 -25.29
C THR A 250 -13.41 -10.79 -24.02
N MET A 251 -13.11 -9.85 -23.14
CA MET A 251 -13.77 -9.63 -21.85
C MET A 251 -14.16 -8.16 -21.67
N PRO A 252 -15.31 -7.73 -22.27
CA PRO A 252 -15.76 -6.34 -22.18
C PRO A 252 -15.93 -5.81 -20.75
N SER A 253 -16.16 -6.70 -19.79
CA SER A 253 -16.26 -6.34 -18.34
C SER A 253 -15.00 -5.68 -17.77
N LEU A 254 -13.86 -5.79 -18.46
CA LEU A 254 -12.61 -5.12 -18.10
C LEU A 254 -12.54 -3.67 -18.58
N GLU A 255 -13.46 -3.25 -19.44
CA GLU A 255 -13.48 -1.91 -20.00
C GLU A 255 -13.65 -0.85 -18.91
N ASN A 256 -12.91 0.24 -19.01
CA ASN A 256 -12.91 1.37 -18.07
C ASN A 256 -12.55 1.02 -16.62
N ARG A 257 -12.02 -0.18 -16.34
CA ARG A 257 -11.56 -0.57 -15.02
C ARG A 257 -10.08 -0.20 -14.82
N ALA A 258 -9.78 0.50 -13.72
CA ALA A 258 -8.41 0.81 -13.30
C ALA A 258 -7.75 -0.43 -12.69
N ILE A 259 -7.14 -1.26 -13.53
CA ILE A 259 -6.45 -2.49 -13.10
C ILE A 259 -4.96 -2.19 -12.90
N SER A 260 -4.48 -2.51 -11.72
CA SER A 260 -3.10 -2.29 -11.31
C SER A 260 -2.50 -3.58 -10.73
N PRO A 261 -1.18 -3.67 -10.55
CA PRO A 261 -0.58 -4.80 -9.83
C PRO A 261 -1.17 -5.02 -8.43
N HIS A 262 -1.64 -3.95 -7.81
CA HIS A 262 -2.30 -4.04 -6.50
C HIS A 262 -3.69 -4.68 -6.62
N THR A 263 -4.39 -4.43 -7.72
CA THR A 263 -5.65 -5.09 -8.05
C THR A 263 -5.46 -6.61 -8.21
N ILE A 264 -4.40 -7.05 -8.89
CA ILE A 264 -4.10 -8.49 -9.02
C ILE A 264 -3.82 -9.12 -7.65
N ARG A 265 -3.01 -8.47 -6.81
CA ARG A 265 -2.76 -8.93 -5.45
C ARG A 265 -4.05 -9.04 -4.62
N HIS A 266 -4.94 -8.07 -4.75
CA HIS A 266 -6.26 -8.11 -4.12
C HIS A 266 -7.10 -9.27 -4.67
N THR A 267 -7.09 -9.48 -5.98
CA THR A 267 -7.73 -10.62 -6.65
C THR A 267 -7.23 -11.96 -6.10
N THR A 268 -5.92 -12.13 -5.96
CA THR A 268 -5.35 -13.35 -5.36
C THR A 268 -5.87 -13.56 -3.94
N ALA A 269 -5.88 -12.51 -3.11
CA ALA A 269 -6.41 -12.59 -1.75
C ALA A 269 -7.87 -13.00 -1.72
N MET A 270 -8.70 -12.39 -2.57
CA MET A 270 -10.14 -12.70 -2.66
C MET A 270 -10.39 -14.13 -3.14
N HIS A 271 -9.66 -14.60 -4.15
CA HIS A 271 -9.82 -15.97 -4.64
C HIS A 271 -9.36 -17.03 -3.64
N LEU A 272 -8.29 -16.77 -2.88
CA LEU A 272 -7.87 -17.63 -1.75
C LEU A 272 -8.97 -17.67 -0.68
N LEU A 273 -9.50 -16.52 -0.33
CA LEU A 273 -10.56 -16.39 0.67
C LEU A 273 -11.84 -17.12 0.23
N GLN A 274 -12.28 -16.93 -1.01
CA GLN A 274 -13.45 -17.62 -1.60
C GLN A 274 -13.26 -19.13 -1.72
N SER A 275 -11.99 -19.57 -1.84
CA SER A 275 -11.64 -20.99 -1.81
C SER A 275 -11.61 -21.59 -0.40
N GLY A 276 -11.91 -20.80 0.65
CA GLY A 276 -11.98 -21.27 2.03
C GLY A 276 -10.64 -21.27 2.77
N VAL A 277 -9.60 -20.61 2.21
CA VAL A 277 -8.30 -20.48 2.88
C VAL A 277 -8.44 -19.53 4.07
N GLU A 278 -7.92 -19.92 5.23
CA GLU A 278 -7.93 -19.09 6.42
C GLU A 278 -7.18 -17.75 6.23
N ILE A 279 -7.70 -16.71 6.85
CA ILE A 279 -7.14 -15.36 6.76
C ILE A 279 -5.70 -15.24 7.24
N SER A 280 -5.35 -16.01 8.26
CA SER A 280 -3.99 -16.13 8.79
C SER A 280 -3.02 -16.65 7.73
N VAL A 281 -3.42 -17.69 7.00
CA VAL A 281 -2.66 -18.27 5.89
C VAL A 281 -2.55 -17.28 4.73
N ILE A 282 -3.64 -16.57 4.39
CA ILE A 282 -3.62 -15.51 3.36
C ILE A 282 -2.67 -14.38 3.77
N ALA A 283 -2.64 -13.98 5.04
CA ALA A 283 -1.73 -12.96 5.53
C ALA A 283 -0.25 -13.39 5.37
N LEU A 284 0.07 -14.65 5.71
CA LEU A 284 1.40 -15.23 5.50
C LEU A 284 1.75 -15.32 4.01
N TRP A 285 0.83 -15.80 3.19
CA TRP A 285 0.99 -15.90 1.73
C TRP A 285 1.35 -14.57 1.10
N LEU A 286 0.62 -13.54 1.47
CA LEU A 286 0.82 -12.20 0.95
C LEU A 286 1.97 -11.45 1.63
N GLY A 287 2.46 -11.88 2.79
CA GLY A 287 3.45 -11.15 3.59
C GLY A 287 2.89 -9.84 4.13
N HIS A 288 1.72 -9.89 4.78
CA HIS A 288 1.16 -8.75 5.51
C HIS A 288 1.83 -8.62 6.89
N GLU A 289 2.17 -7.38 7.26
CA GLU A 289 2.76 -7.09 8.58
C GLU A 289 1.74 -7.16 9.71
N SER A 290 0.47 -6.89 9.39
CA SER A 290 -0.63 -6.91 10.33
C SER A 290 -1.82 -7.68 9.76
N PRO A 291 -2.45 -8.55 10.55
CA PRO A 291 -3.71 -9.20 10.19
C PRO A 291 -4.80 -8.20 9.79
N THR A 292 -4.80 -7.00 10.39
CA THR A 292 -5.74 -5.91 10.06
C THR A 292 -5.74 -5.56 8.58
N THR A 293 -4.58 -5.70 7.89
CA THR A 293 -4.50 -5.47 6.44
C THR A 293 -5.27 -6.55 5.66
N THR A 294 -5.40 -7.75 6.23
CA THR A 294 -6.11 -8.88 5.61
C THR A 294 -7.60 -8.84 5.93
N HIS A 295 -8.00 -8.28 7.07
CA HIS A 295 -9.42 -8.15 7.45
C HIS A 295 -10.26 -7.35 6.45
N GLN A 296 -9.66 -6.39 5.74
CA GLN A 296 -10.37 -5.64 4.69
C GLN A 296 -10.95 -6.54 3.58
N TYR A 297 -10.42 -7.75 3.40
CA TYR A 297 -10.94 -8.71 2.41
C TYR A 297 -12.23 -9.38 2.88
N ILE A 298 -12.40 -9.61 4.20
CA ILE A 298 -13.65 -10.14 4.77
C ILE A 298 -14.80 -9.15 4.61
N GLU A 299 -14.52 -7.86 4.76
CA GLU A 299 -15.54 -6.82 4.64
C GLU A 299 -16.11 -6.76 3.22
N ALA A 300 -15.31 -7.13 2.22
CA ALA A 300 -15.63 -7.02 0.80
C ALA A 300 -16.46 -8.18 0.23
N ASP A 301 -16.53 -9.35 0.92
CA ASP A 301 -17.16 -10.55 0.35
C ASP A 301 -18.50 -10.89 1.02
N LEU A 302 -19.60 -10.46 0.36
CA LEU A 302 -20.97 -10.77 0.79
C LEU A 302 -21.30 -12.27 0.66
N ALA A 303 -20.78 -12.94 -0.37
CA ALA A 303 -21.03 -14.36 -0.61
C ALA A 303 -20.43 -15.26 0.48
N MET A 304 -19.29 -14.87 1.07
CA MET A 304 -18.76 -15.56 2.25
C MET A 304 -19.63 -15.37 3.48
N LYS A 305 -20.19 -14.16 3.67
CA LYS A 305 -21.12 -13.88 4.79
C LYS A 305 -22.39 -14.69 4.64
N GLU A 306 -22.93 -14.80 3.43
CA GLU A 306 -24.09 -15.65 3.12
C GLU A 306 -23.80 -17.13 3.37
N LYS A 307 -22.65 -17.65 2.94
CA LYS A 307 -22.22 -19.02 3.23
C LYS A 307 -22.02 -19.27 4.73
N ALA A 308 -21.53 -18.30 5.47
CA ALA A 308 -21.40 -18.41 6.91
C ALA A 308 -22.78 -18.41 7.58
N LEU A 309 -23.70 -17.56 7.12
CA LEU A 309 -25.07 -17.51 7.59
C LEU A 309 -25.83 -18.83 7.33
N ALA A 310 -25.63 -19.44 6.16
CA ALA A 310 -26.23 -20.71 5.79
C ALA A 310 -25.76 -21.91 6.66
N ARG A 311 -24.67 -21.76 7.40
CA ARG A 311 -24.16 -22.75 8.37
C ARG A 311 -24.76 -22.60 9.77
N ILE A 312 -25.41 -21.45 10.02
CA ILE A 312 -26.09 -21.16 11.28
C ILE A 312 -27.56 -21.45 11.08
N GLN A 313 -28.16 -22.23 11.97
CA GLN A 313 -29.58 -22.48 11.95
C GLN A 313 -30.32 -21.15 12.16
N ASP A 314 -31.26 -20.82 11.26
CA ASP A 314 -32.11 -19.64 11.40
C ASP A 314 -32.93 -19.78 12.69
N PRO A 315 -32.86 -18.87 13.65
CA PRO A 315 -33.59 -18.96 14.90
C PRO A 315 -35.10 -18.75 14.75
N GLU A 316 -35.67 -18.69 13.51
CA GLU A 316 -37.10 -18.45 13.24
C GLU A 316 -37.68 -17.41 14.19
N ILE A 317 -37.16 -16.19 14.13
CA ILE A 317 -37.66 -15.10 14.97
C ILE A 317 -39.04 -14.73 14.51
N PRO A 318 -40.12 -14.96 15.30
CA PRO A 318 -41.44 -14.55 14.91
C PRO A 318 -41.44 -13.03 14.70
N ALA A 319 -41.96 -12.60 13.53
CA ALA A 319 -42.04 -11.20 13.17
C ALA A 319 -42.94 -10.44 14.15
N ARG A 320 -42.41 -10.00 15.27
CA ARG A 320 -43.03 -9.04 16.16
C ARG A 320 -42.93 -7.67 15.52
N ARG A 321 -43.99 -7.18 14.92
CA ARG A 321 -44.10 -5.78 14.52
C ARG A 321 -43.99 -4.92 15.78
N PHE A 322 -42.82 -4.30 15.95
CA PHE A 322 -42.67 -3.22 16.92
C PHE A 322 -43.55 -2.06 16.47
N ARG A 323 -44.59 -1.76 17.24
CA ARG A 323 -45.36 -0.51 17.10
C ARG A 323 -44.68 0.49 18.03
N ALA A 324 -43.91 1.41 17.46
CA ALA A 324 -43.39 2.56 18.23
C ALA A 324 -44.58 3.40 18.72
N THR A 325 -44.54 3.84 19.98
CA THR A 325 -45.48 4.83 20.48
C THR A 325 -45.30 6.13 19.73
N GLU A 326 -46.39 6.84 19.45
CA GLU A 326 -46.43 8.08 18.63
C GLU A 326 -45.35 9.12 19.06
N SER A 327 -45.12 9.24 20.34
CA SER A 327 -44.10 10.17 20.91
C SER A 327 -42.66 9.90 20.47
N LEU A 328 -42.28 8.66 20.23
CA LEU A 328 -40.91 8.31 19.75
C LEU A 328 -40.74 8.63 18.26
N LEU A 329 -41.80 8.41 17.48
CA LEU A 329 -41.82 8.73 16.06
C LEU A 329 -41.75 10.24 15.80
N GLU A 330 -42.43 11.04 16.66
CA GLU A 330 -42.40 12.50 16.59
C GLU A 330 -41.02 13.07 16.98
N PHE A 331 -40.40 12.51 18.01
CA PHE A 331 -39.02 12.83 18.39
C PHE A 331 -38.02 12.55 17.26
N LEU A 332 -38.11 11.37 16.63
CA LEU A 332 -37.21 10.96 15.55
C LEU A 332 -37.40 11.75 14.25
N LYS A 333 -38.61 12.29 13.99
CA LYS A 333 -38.87 13.15 12.81
C LYS A 333 -38.32 14.57 12.99
N ASN A 334 -38.04 15.00 14.23
CA ASN A 334 -37.53 16.33 14.56
C ASN A 334 -36.03 16.37 14.87
N LEU A 335 -35.33 15.25 14.72
CA LEU A 335 -33.87 15.13 14.75
C LEU A 335 -33.26 15.37 13.36
#